data_1a3ee5719b95677245461486c0d22b46
#
_entry.id   1a3ee5719b95677245461486c0d22b46
#
_cell.length_a   1.000
_cell.length_b   1.000
_cell.length_c   1.000
_cell.angle_alpha   90.00
_cell.angle_beta   90.00
_cell.angle_gamma   90.00
#
_symmetry.space_group_name_H-M   'P 1'
#
loop_
_entity.id
_entity.type
_entity.pdbx_description
1 polymer ?
#
loop_
_entity_poly.entity_id
_entity_poly.type
_entity_poly.pdbx_seq_one_letter_code
_entity_poly.pdbx_strand_id
1 'polypeptide(L)'
;MIQDYLKLKIDLADGYLKNNSMAMYNPPHPGEFIQEIYLEPFAITGRQLAFKLGVAPSTINRILKGRSGISSEMALRLSKAVGRSPESWLTMQDSYDLWHARQSVNLDNVEKIEFKVA
;
A
#
# COMPACT_ATOMS: atom_id res chain seq x y z
N MET A 1 -1.17 19.86 15.97
CA MET A 1 -0.74 18.72 16.77
C MET A 1 -1.02 17.42 16.05
N ILE A 2 -1.98 16.60 16.47
CA ILE A 2 -2.18 15.29 15.84
C ILE A 2 -2.60 15.43 14.37
N GLN A 3 -3.45 16.42 14.06
CA GLN A 3 -3.87 16.68 12.67
C GLN A 3 -2.71 17.14 11.79
N ASP A 4 -1.79 17.94 12.32
CA ASP A 4 -0.61 18.38 11.58
C ASP A 4 0.32 17.20 11.29
N TYR A 5 0.50 16.31 12.27
CA TYR A 5 1.29 15.09 12.09
C TYR A 5 0.69 14.17 11.03
N LEU A 6 -0.64 13.97 11.09
CA LEU A 6 -1.36 13.15 10.12
C LEU A 6 -1.26 13.73 8.71
N LYS A 7 -1.47 15.06 8.60
CA LYS A 7 -1.34 15.74 7.31
C LYS A 7 0.06 15.59 6.75
N LEU A 8 1.09 15.75 7.59
CA LEU A 8 2.47 15.59 7.16
C LEU A 8 2.73 14.17 6.65
N LYS A 9 2.25 13.15 7.36
CA LYS A 9 2.40 11.77 6.93
C LYS A 9 1.66 11.47 5.62
N ILE A 10 0.45 12.00 5.46
CA ILE A 10 -0.31 11.86 4.22
C ILE A 10 0.40 12.58 3.08
N ASP A 11 0.89 13.80 3.30
CA ASP A 11 1.62 14.58 2.30
C ASP A 11 2.90 13.87 1.87
N LEU A 12 3.63 13.28 2.82
CA LEU A 12 4.82 12.50 2.51
C LEU A 12 4.50 11.28 1.67
N ALA A 13 3.41 10.58 2.00
CA ALA A 13 2.96 9.42 1.23
C ALA A 13 2.55 9.83 -0.19
N ASP A 14 1.84 10.95 -0.34
CA ASP A 14 1.43 11.47 -1.64
C ASP A 14 2.63 11.92 -2.47
N GLY A 15 3.57 12.63 -1.87
CA GLY A 15 4.81 13.02 -2.54
C GLY A 15 5.60 11.81 -3.01
N TYR A 16 5.61 10.79 -2.19
CA TYR A 16 6.22 9.53 -2.49
C TYR A 16 5.55 8.82 -3.68
N LEU A 17 4.22 8.77 -3.69
CA LEU A 17 3.47 8.15 -4.77
C LEU A 17 3.60 8.92 -6.09
N LYS A 18 3.83 10.22 -6.05
CA LYS A 18 4.02 11.05 -7.23
C LYS A 18 5.41 10.88 -7.86
N ASN A 19 6.39 10.47 -7.09
CA ASN A 19 7.77 10.30 -7.54
C ASN A 19 8.10 8.84 -7.82
N ASN A 20 7.27 8.17 -8.62
CA ASN A 20 7.38 6.75 -8.93
C ASN A 20 8.70 6.35 -9.59
N SER A 21 9.43 7.28 -10.19
CA SER A 21 10.73 7.00 -10.80
C SER A 21 11.82 6.71 -9.78
N MET A 22 11.60 7.09 -8.52
CA MET A 22 12.54 6.84 -7.45
C MET A 22 11.98 5.77 -6.54
N ALA A 23 12.52 4.57 -6.67
CA ALA A 23 12.16 3.47 -5.77
C ALA A 23 12.42 3.92 -4.34
N MET A 24 11.38 3.95 -3.52
CA MET A 24 11.55 4.31 -2.13
C MET A 24 12.29 3.19 -1.41
N TYR A 25 13.19 3.64 -0.57
CA TYR A 25 13.91 2.72 0.30
C TYR A 25 12.96 2.21 1.37
N ASN A 26 12.76 0.88 1.39
CA ASN A 26 11.95 0.18 2.39
C ASN A 26 10.55 0.80 2.60
N PRO A 27 9.71 0.83 1.58
CA PRO A 27 8.36 1.40 1.72
C PRO A 27 7.53 0.58 2.71
N PRO A 28 6.64 1.24 3.49
CA PRO A 28 5.78 0.52 4.41
C PRO A 28 4.77 -0.35 3.67
N HIS A 29 4.35 -1.44 4.30
CA HIS A 29 3.20 -2.20 3.83
C HIS A 29 1.94 -1.34 3.93
N PRO A 30 1.00 -1.42 2.96
CA PRO A 30 -0.25 -0.65 3.06
C PRO A 30 -1.01 -0.86 4.37
N GLY A 31 -0.95 -2.06 4.95
CA GLY A 31 -1.56 -2.35 6.24
C GLY A 31 -0.97 -1.51 7.38
N GLU A 32 0.33 -1.34 7.39
CA GLU A 32 1.02 -0.47 8.35
C GLU A 32 0.58 0.98 8.17
N PHE A 33 0.50 1.44 6.94
CA PHE A 33 0.03 2.79 6.62
C PHE A 33 -1.41 3.01 7.13
N ILE A 34 -2.30 2.05 6.87
CA ILE A 34 -3.69 2.12 7.35
C ILE A 34 -3.72 2.22 8.87
N GLN A 35 -2.96 1.36 9.55
CA GLN A 35 -2.92 1.32 11.02
C GLN A 35 -2.46 2.65 11.60
N GLU A 36 -1.36 3.19 11.09
CA GLU A 36 -0.75 4.41 11.62
C GLU A 36 -1.52 5.68 11.29
N ILE A 37 -2.12 5.76 10.11
CA ILE A 37 -2.71 7.00 9.61
C ILE A 37 -4.21 7.07 9.87
N TYR A 38 -4.91 5.94 9.74
CA TYR A 38 -6.37 5.95 9.77
C TYR A 38 -7.00 5.26 10.98
N LEU A 39 -6.28 4.37 11.66
CA LEU A 39 -6.85 3.64 12.79
C LEU A 39 -6.40 4.18 14.14
N GLU A 40 -5.12 4.12 14.43
CA GLU A 40 -4.59 4.51 15.76
C GLU A 40 -4.95 5.93 16.17
N PRO A 41 -4.77 6.95 15.31
CA PRO A 41 -5.06 8.33 15.72
C PRO A 41 -6.53 8.59 16.00
N PHE A 42 -7.43 7.79 15.43
CA PHE A 42 -8.87 7.98 15.59
C PHE A 42 -9.51 6.91 16.49
N ALA A 43 -8.69 6.09 17.14
CA ALA A 43 -9.15 4.99 17.99
C ALA A 43 -10.13 4.06 17.26
N ILE A 44 -9.90 3.83 15.98
CA ILE A 44 -10.69 2.90 15.17
C ILE A 44 -10.01 1.53 15.21
N THR A 45 -10.79 0.47 15.46
CA THR A 45 -10.29 -0.89 15.46
C THR A 45 -10.31 -1.50 14.06
N GLY A 46 -9.50 -2.53 13.84
CA GLY A 46 -9.55 -3.27 12.58
C GLY A 46 -10.92 -3.88 12.33
N ARG A 47 -11.61 -4.33 13.39
CA ARG A 47 -12.97 -4.87 13.28
C ARG A 47 -13.96 -3.81 12.80
N GLN A 48 -13.86 -2.59 13.32
CA GLN A 48 -14.70 -1.47 12.86
C GLN A 48 -14.43 -1.13 11.40
N LEU A 49 -13.17 -1.12 11.01
CA LEU A 49 -12.81 -0.90 9.60
C LEU A 49 -13.38 -2.00 8.72
N ALA A 50 -13.22 -3.26 9.10
CA ALA A 50 -13.76 -4.40 8.35
C ALA A 50 -15.26 -4.26 8.14
N PHE A 51 -15.99 -3.86 9.19
CA PHE A 51 -17.44 -3.62 9.09
C PHE A 51 -17.75 -2.54 8.06
N LYS A 52 -17.04 -1.42 8.09
CA LYS A 52 -17.24 -0.32 7.13
C LYS A 52 -16.89 -0.73 5.70
N LEU A 53 -15.89 -1.59 5.53
CA LEU A 53 -15.49 -2.09 4.23
C LEU A 53 -16.40 -3.21 3.71
N GLY A 54 -17.23 -3.78 4.57
CA GLY A 54 -18.10 -4.90 4.20
C GLY A 54 -17.35 -6.21 4.00
N VAL A 55 -16.28 -6.44 4.77
CA VAL A 55 -15.47 -7.65 4.69
C VAL A 55 -15.31 -8.29 6.08
N ALA A 56 -14.85 -9.54 6.10
CA ALA A 56 -14.60 -10.23 7.37
C ALA A 56 -13.46 -9.58 8.15
N PRO A 57 -13.54 -9.52 9.50
CA PRO A 57 -12.46 -9.00 10.32
C PRO A 57 -11.11 -9.69 10.08
N SER A 58 -11.13 -11.00 9.82
CA SER A 58 -9.90 -11.75 9.51
C SER A 58 -9.21 -11.26 8.25
N THR A 59 -9.96 -10.82 7.25
CA THR A 59 -9.42 -10.26 6.01
C THR A 59 -8.61 -9.01 6.31
N ILE A 60 -9.19 -8.09 7.07
CA ILE A 60 -8.51 -6.84 7.43
C ILE A 60 -7.32 -7.12 8.36
N ASN A 61 -7.48 -8.02 9.31
CA ASN A 61 -6.41 -8.34 10.24
C ASN A 61 -5.15 -8.84 9.52
N ARG A 62 -5.32 -9.67 8.48
CA ARG A 62 -4.18 -10.12 7.68
C ARG A 62 -3.51 -8.96 6.94
N ILE A 63 -4.28 -8.03 6.40
CA ILE A 63 -3.73 -6.85 5.73
C ILE A 63 -2.97 -5.98 6.72
N LEU A 64 -3.55 -5.68 7.87
CA LEU A 64 -2.91 -4.84 8.89
C LEU A 64 -1.61 -5.43 9.41
N LYS A 65 -1.50 -6.76 9.44
CA LYS A 65 -0.28 -7.46 9.85
C LYS A 65 0.71 -7.71 8.71
N GLY A 66 0.42 -7.21 7.52
CA GLY A 66 1.30 -7.38 6.37
C GLY A 66 1.33 -8.79 5.79
N ARG A 67 0.37 -9.64 6.15
CA ARG A 67 0.31 -11.04 5.69
C ARG A 67 -0.41 -11.22 4.37
N SER A 68 -1.20 -10.23 3.96
CA SER A 68 -1.81 -10.18 2.64
C SER A 68 -1.78 -8.77 2.11
N GLY A 69 -1.84 -8.64 0.78
CA GLY A 69 -1.76 -7.36 0.09
C GLY A 69 -3.13 -6.78 -0.23
N ILE A 70 -3.10 -5.61 -0.85
CA ILE A 70 -4.29 -4.90 -1.32
C ILE A 70 -4.60 -5.39 -2.73
N SER A 71 -5.73 -6.06 -2.90
CA SER A 71 -6.26 -6.43 -4.22
C SER A 71 -6.97 -5.25 -4.86
N SER A 72 -7.30 -5.37 -6.15
CA SER A 72 -8.08 -4.36 -6.86
C SER A 72 -9.44 -4.12 -6.19
N GLU A 73 -10.11 -5.19 -5.77
CA GLU A 73 -11.38 -5.09 -5.05
C GLU A 73 -11.20 -4.35 -3.72
N MET A 74 -10.17 -4.70 -2.95
CA MET A 74 -9.90 -4.04 -1.69
C MET A 74 -9.55 -2.56 -1.89
N ALA A 75 -8.81 -2.24 -2.95
CA ALA A 75 -8.49 -0.84 -3.29
C ALA A 75 -9.76 -0.03 -3.54
N LEU A 76 -10.74 -0.60 -4.24
CA LEU A 76 -12.04 0.05 -4.47
C LEU A 76 -12.79 0.27 -3.16
N ARG A 77 -12.81 -0.73 -2.28
CA ARG A 77 -13.48 -0.64 -0.98
C ARG A 77 -12.81 0.42 -0.09
N LEU A 78 -11.50 0.43 -0.04
CA LEU A 78 -10.73 1.41 0.74
C LEU A 78 -10.95 2.82 0.21
N SER A 79 -10.95 2.99 -1.10
CA SER A 79 -11.21 4.28 -1.73
C SER A 79 -12.55 4.86 -1.30
N LYS A 80 -13.59 4.02 -1.26
CA LYS A 80 -14.91 4.47 -0.85
C LYS A 80 -15.02 4.75 0.65
N ALA A 81 -14.44 3.89 1.49
CA ALA A 81 -14.60 3.98 2.94
C ALA A 81 -13.64 4.96 3.60
N VAL A 82 -12.41 5.02 3.14
CA VAL A 82 -11.33 5.78 3.77
C VAL A 82 -10.93 6.99 2.94
N GLY A 83 -11.03 6.88 1.63
CA GLY A 83 -10.57 7.90 0.70
C GLY A 83 -9.34 7.45 -0.07
N ARG A 84 -8.69 8.37 -0.75
CA ARG A 84 -7.62 8.16 -1.71
C ARG A 84 -8.15 7.42 -2.96
N SER A 85 -7.45 7.51 -4.06
CA SER A 85 -7.86 6.80 -5.27
C SER A 85 -7.55 5.30 -5.15
N PRO A 86 -8.30 4.41 -5.82
CA PRO A 86 -7.95 3.01 -5.86
C PRO A 86 -6.53 2.79 -6.41
N GLU A 87 -6.14 3.58 -7.41
CA GLU A 87 -4.82 3.53 -8.01
C GLU A 87 -3.73 3.83 -6.99
N SER A 88 -3.95 4.78 -6.08
CA SER A 88 -2.96 5.10 -5.05
C SER A 88 -2.75 3.95 -4.08
N TRP A 89 -3.81 3.23 -3.71
CA TRP A 89 -3.70 2.04 -2.86
C TRP A 89 -2.90 0.94 -3.55
N LEU A 90 -3.14 0.71 -4.85
CA LEU A 90 -2.41 -0.29 -5.62
C LEU A 90 -0.95 0.11 -5.84
N THR A 91 -0.68 1.38 -6.08
CA THR A 91 0.70 1.88 -6.21
C THR A 91 1.48 1.66 -4.93
N MET A 92 0.85 1.88 -3.78
CA MET A 92 1.48 1.64 -2.48
C MET A 92 1.83 0.16 -2.30
N GLN A 93 0.93 -0.75 -2.67
CA GLN A 93 1.18 -2.19 -2.63
C GLN A 93 2.29 -2.59 -3.59
N ASP A 94 2.26 -2.09 -4.81
CA ASP A 94 3.26 -2.40 -5.83
C ASP A 94 4.65 -1.92 -5.40
N SER A 95 4.76 -0.75 -4.80
CA SER A 95 6.03 -0.22 -4.32
C SER A 95 6.63 -1.13 -3.25
N TYR A 96 5.81 -1.60 -2.33
CA TYR A 96 6.22 -2.55 -1.31
C TYR A 96 6.68 -3.87 -1.93
N ASP A 97 5.87 -4.43 -2.82
CA ASP A 97 6.15 -5.72 -3.45
C ASP A 97 7.43 -5.68 -4.29
N LEU A 98 7.61 -4.61 -5.07
CA LEU A 98 8.79 -4.45 -5.92
C LEU A 98 10.06 -4.27 -5.10
N TRP A 99 9.98 -3.51 -4.01
CA TRP A 99 11.16 -3.34 -3.14
C TRP A 99 11.62 -4.69 -2.58
N HIS A 100 10.69 -5.50 -2.09
CA HIS A 100 11.01 -6.82 -1.55
C HIS A 100 11.48 -7.79 -2.65
N ALA A 101 10.84 -7.76 -3.81
CA ALA A 101 11.24 -8.60 -4.94
C ALA A 101 12.68 -8.28 -5.39
N ARG A 102 13.06 -7.01 -5.43
CA ARG A 102 14.42 -6.61 -5.78
C ARG A 102 15.48 -7.12 -4.81
N GLN A 103 15.09 -7.33 -3.55
CA GLN A 103 16.01 -7.88 -2.53
C GLN A 103 16.19 -9.38 -2.66
N SER A 104 15.24 -10.11 -3.23
CA SER A 104 15.20 -11.57 -3.16
C SER A 104 15.29 -12.28 -4.52
N VAL A 105 14.89 -11.62 -5.61
CA VAL A 105 14.84 -12.26 -6.92
C VAL A 105 16.21 -12.22 -7.59
N ASN A 106 16.67 -13.38 -8.06
CA ASN A 106 17.90 -13.50 -8.83
C ASN A 106 17.55 -13.42 -10.32
N LEU A 107 18.06 -12.40 -11.00
CA LEU A 107 17.79 -12.15 -12.43
C LEU A 107 18.95 -12.62 -13.34
N ASP A 108 19.94 -13.33 -12.81
CA ASP A 108 21.10 -13.75 -13.59
C ASP A 108 20.72 -14.65 -14.77
N ASN A 109 19.59 -15.37 -14.68
CA ASN A 109 19.08 -16.22 -15.73
C ASN A 109 18.26 -15.45 -16.79
N VAL A 110 17.97 -14.17 -16.56
CA VAL A 110 17.15 -13.38 -17.45
C VAL A 110 18.04 -12.61 -18.42
N GLU A 111 17.86 -12.86 -19.69
CA GLU A 111 18.66 -12.22 -20.73
C GLU A 111 17.78 -11.23 -21.52
N LYS A 112 18.41 -10.16 -21.96
CA LYS A 112 17.74 -9.19 -22.80
C LYS A 112 17.55 -9.77 -24.21
N ILE A 113 16.34 -9.64 -24.75
CA ILE A 113 16.07 -9.99 -26.14
C ILE A 113 16.54 -8.84 -27.03
N GLU A 114 17.28 -9.17 -28.07
CA GLU A 114 17.62 -8.21 -29.12
C GLU A 114 16.56 -8.29 -30.21
N PHE A 115 15.80 -7.21 -30.35
CA PHE A 115 14.75 -7.14 -31.36
C PHE A 115 15.35 -6.63 -32.66
N LYS A 116 15.55 -7.52 -33.64
CA LYS A 116 16.04 -7.17 -34.96
C LYS A 116 14.88 -7.22 -35.93
N VAL A 117 14.81 -6.23 -36.83
CA VAL A 117 13.82 -6.23 -37.90
C VAL A 117 14.18 -7.35 -38.90
N ALA A 118 13.19 -8.20 -39.20
CA ALA A 118 13.36 -9.33 -40.11
C ALA A 118 13.55 -8.85 -41.57
#